data_12260a7b0b1dcebf0657e09ce78e3c29
#
_entry.id   12260a7b0b1dcebf0657e09ce78e3c29
#
_cell.length_a   1.000
_cell.length_b   1.000
_cell.length_c   1.000
_cell.angle_alpha   90.00
_cell.angle_beta   90.00
_cell.angle_gamma   90.00
#
_symmetry.space_group_name_H-M   'P 1'
#
loop_
_entity.id
_entity.type
_entity.pdbx_description
1 polymer ?
#
loop_
_entity_poly.entity_id
_entity_poly.type
_entity_poly.pdbx_seq_one_letter_code
_entity_poly.pdbx_strand_id
1 'polypeptide(L)'
;MLKKTIASLALGSALFAGQLLAADYVIDREGQHAFINFKISHLGYSWMYGGFKDFSGTFSYDEKNPDAGKVQVSINTASVDTNHAERDKHLRSDDFLNVSKFPTATFVSTAVKASGNDTAEISGNLTLNGVTKPVVIQAKLVGQGDDPWGGYRAGFSGSTTFKLKDFNIKKDLGPA
;
A
#
# COMPACT_ATOMS: atom_id res chain seq x y z
N MET A 1 -30.58 -68.01 -25.60
CA MET A 1 -29.40 -67.60 -24.79
C MET A 1 -29.21 -66.11 -25.00
N LEU A 2 -29.58 -65.29 -24.00
CA LEU A 2 -29.53 -63.85 -24.07
C LEU A 2 -28.32 -63.34 -23.30
N LYS A 3 -27.33 -62.78 -23.99
CA LYS A 3 -26.14 -62.19 -23.32
C LYS A 3 -26.45 -60.76 -22.88
N LYS A 4 -26.45 -60.55 -21.57
CA LYS A 4 -26.57 -59.24 -20.96
C LYS A 4 -25.18 -58.57 -20.92
N THR A 5 -24.99 -57.50 -21.65
CA THR A 5 -23.81 -56.64 -21.58
C THR A 5 -24.03 -55.60 -20.50
N ILE A 6 -23.20 -55.62 -19.45
CA ILE A 6 -23.19 -54.62 -18.38
C ILE A 6 -22.25 -53.51 -18.82
N ALA A 7 -22.78 -52.32 -19.08
CA ALA A 7 -21.97 -51.11 -19.32
C ALA A 7 -21.69 -50.45 -17.97
N SER A 8 -20.39 -50.49 -17.58
CA SER A 8 -19.92 -49.75 -16.37
C SER A 8 -19.76 -48.27 -16.70
N LEU A 9 -20.59 -47.46 -16.11
CA LEU A 9 -20.50 -46.01 -16.16
C LEU A 9 -19.47 -45.55 -15.14
N ALA A 10 -18.27 -45.15 -15.59
CA ALA A 10 -17.28 -44.54 -14.74
C ALA A 10 -17.65 -43.09 -14.51
N LEU A 11 -18.11 -42.75 -13.30
CA LEU A 11 -18.37 -41.41 -12.89
C LEU A 11 -17.03 -40.75 -12.56
N GLY A 12 -16.52 -39.97 -13.49
CA GLY A 12 -15.33 -39.12 -13.28
C GLY A 12 -15.67 -37.95 -12.35
N SER A 13 -15.24 -38.01 -11.08
CA SER A 13 -15.29 -36.89 -10.15
C SER A 13 -14.29 -35.81 -10.58
N ALA A 14 -14.74 -34.81 -11.29
CA ALA A 14 -13.95 -33.59 -11.52
C ALA A 14 -13.80 -32.85 -10.19
N LEU A 15 -12.62 -32.96 -9.58
CA LEU A 15 -12.21 -32.09 -8.47
C LEU A 15 -12.08 -30.67 -9.03
N PHE A 16 -13.09 -29.86 -8.84
CA PHE A 16 -12.96 -28.40 -8.95
C PHE A 16 -12.03 -27.93 -7.80
N ALA A 17 -10.75 -27.81 -8.06
CA ALA A 17 -9.85 -27.04 -7.23
C ALA A 17 -10.32 -25.58 -7.36
N GLY A 18 -11.19 -25.14 -6.44
CA GLY A 18 -11.52 -23.73 -6.33
C GLY A 18 -10.23 -22.97 -6.06
N GLN A 19 -9.82 -22.12 -6.99
CA GLN A 19 -8.78 -21.14 -6.73
C GLN A 19 -9.29 -20.26 -5.59
N LEU A 20 -8.68 -20.37 -4.42
CA LEU A 20 -8.84 -19.39 -3.34
C LEU A 20 -8.27 -18.09 -3.91
N LEU A 21 -9.15 -17.20 -4.32
CA LEU A 21 -8.76 -15.85 -4.71
C LEU A 21 -8.39 -15.10 -3.42
N ALA A 22 -7.29 -14.34 -3.48
CA ALA A 22 -6.94 -13.42 -2.42
C ALA A 22 -8.14 -12.50 -2.10
N ALA A 23 -8.41 -12.27 -0.84
CA ALA A 23 -9.47 -11.35 -0.45
C ALA A 23 -9.06 -9.91 -0.80
N ASP A 24 -10.00 -9.14 -1.33
CA ASP A 24 -9.82 -7.72 -1.63
C ASP A 24 -10.28 -6.87 -0.44
N TYR A 25 -9.45 -5.91 -0.08
CA TYR A 25 -9.67 -4.98 1.03
C TYR A 25 -9.64 -3.55 0.54
N VAL A 26 -10.42 -2.70 1.20
CA VAL A 26 -10.35 -1.24 1.06
C VAL A 26 -9.60 -0.68 2.27
N ILE A 27 -8.71 0.29 2.04
CA ILE A 27 -7.99 0.97 3.14
C ILE A 27 -9.01 1.81 3.92
N ASP A 28 -9.14 1.51 5.23
CA ASP A 28 -10.11 2.15 6.12
C ASP A 28 -9.65 3.55 6.55
N ARG A 29 -9.90 4.53 5.69
CA ARG A 29 -9.67 5.94 6.01
C ARG A 29 -10.86 6.55 6.77
N GLU A 30 -12.09 6.15 6.47
CA GLU A 30 -13.29 6.71 7.11
C GLU A 30 -13.27 6.53 8.63
N GLY A 31 -12.92 5.32 9.10
CA GLY A 31 -12.74 5.04 10.52
C GLY A 31 -11.48 5.67 11.13
N GLN A 32 -10.64 6.32 10.33
CA GLN A 32 -9.34 6.86 10.74
C GLN A 32 -8.40 5.82 11.38
N HIS A 33 -8.47 4.58 10.89
CA HIS A 33 -7.58 3.49 11.31
C HIS A 33 -6.41 3.28 10.36
N ALA A 34 -6.32 4.08 9.29
CA ALA A 34 -5.23 4.08 8.32
C ALA A 34 -4.53 5.44 8.28
N PHE A 35 -3.20 5.43 8.14
CA PHE A 35 -2.36 6.62 8.18
C PHE A 35 -1.27 6.54 7.13
N ILE A 36 -0.96 7.67 6.50
CA ILE A 36 0.25 7.87 5.70
C ILE A 36 1.04 8.99 6.34
N ASN A 37 2.10 8.62 7.05
CA ASN A 37 2.94 9.55 7.78
C ASN A 37 4.35 9.59 7.18
N PHE A 38 5.04 10.69 7.38
CA PHE A 38 6.45 10.84 7.04
C PHE A 38 7.24 11.50 8.17
N LYS A 39 8.52 11.24 8.19
CA LYS A 39 9.50 12.00 8.95
C LYS A 39 10.63 12.44 8.05
N ILE A 40 11.16 13.61 8.27
CA ILE A 40 12.27 14.16 7.50
C ILE A 40 13.27 14.85 8.43
N SER A 41 14.56 14.68 8.14
CA SER A 41 15.61 15.42 8.84
C SER A 41 15.52 16.92 8.47
N HIS A 42 15.56 17.77 9.47
CA HIS A 42 15.56 19.21 9.30
C HIS A 42 16.92 19.76 9.74
N LEU A 43 17.72 20.20 8.77
CA LEU A 43 19.04 20.81 8.97
C LEU A 43 20.02 19.94 9.80
N GLY A 44 19.77 18.63 9.87
CA GLY A 44 20.57 17.72 10.69
C GLY A 44 20.35 17.81 12.22
N TYR A 45 19.46 18.68 12.68
CA TYR A 45 19.26 18.93 14.11
C TYR A 45 18.04 18.21 14.70
N SER A 46 17.00 18.00 13.89
CA SER A 46 15.75 17.46 14.39
C SER A 46 15.01 16.67 13.34
N TRP A 47 14.03 15.89 13.78
CA TRP A 47 13.08 15.23 12.93
C TRP A 47 11.78 16.03 12.87
N MET A 48 11.33 16.31 11.67
CA MET A 48 10.00 16.84 11.43
C MET A 48 9.08 15.71 10.97
N TYR A 49 7.88 15.71 11.52
CA TYR A 49 6.84 14.74 11.24
C TYR A 49 5.67 15.40 10.52
N GLY A 50 5.02 14.65 9.69
CA GLY A 50 3.79 15.05 9.03
C GLY A 50 3.06 13.85 8.46
N GLY A 51 1.93 14.10 7.84
CA GLY A 51 1.13 13.07 7.18
C GLY A 51 0.29 13.65 6.06
N PHE A 52 -0.41 12.76 5.36
CA PHE A 52 -1.44 13.10 4.39
C PHE A 52 -2.79 12.68 4.95
N LYS A 53 -3.73 13.63 5.05
CA LYS A 53 -5.06 13.41 5.66
C LYS A 53 -6.07 12.82 4.68
N ASP A 54 -5.81 12.90 3.37
CA ASP A 54 -6.70 12.43 2.33
C ASP A 54 -5.98 11.50 1.37
N PHE A 55 -6.37 10.23 1.40
CA PHE A 55 -5.86 9.17 0.56
C PHE A 55 -6.91 8.07 0.45
N SER A 56 -6.77 7.22 -0.55
CA SER A 56 -7.57 6.03 -0.74
C SER A 56 -6.71 4.90 -1.28
N GLY A 57 -7.19 3.70 -1.19
CA GLY A 57 -6.47 2.57 -1.75
C GLY A 57 -7.15 1.25 -1.50
N THR A 58 -6.62 0.24 -2.16
CA THR A 58 -7.03 -1.15 -2.01
C THR A 58 -5.81 -2.04 -1.89
N PHE A 59 -5.98 -3.18 -1.28
CA PHE A 59 -4.99 -4.25 -1.30
C PHE A 59 -5.68 -5.60 -1.37
N SER A 60 -5.00 -6.60 -1.92
CA SER A 60 -5.41 -7.99 -1.82
C SER A 60 -4.43 -8.76 -0.96
N TYR A 61 -4.95 -9.67 -0.15
CA TYR A 61 -4.15 -10.48 0.74
C TYR A 61 -4.74 -11.89 0.89
N ASP A 62 -3.86 -12.88 0.84
CA ASP A 62 -4.14 -14.27 1.16
C ASP A 62 -3.02 -14.80 2.07
N GLU A 63 -3.38 -15.20 3.29
CA GLU A 63 -2.43 -15.75 4.26
C GLU A 63 -1.69 -16.98 3.73
N LYS A 64 -2.36 -17.79 2.88
CA LYS A 64 -1.78 -19.00 2.31
C LYS A 64 -0.88 -18.73 1.09
N ASN A 65 -1.05 -17.57 0.47
CA ASN A 65 -0.27 -17.15 -0.69
C ASN A 65 -0.01 -15.64 -0.65
N PRO A 66 0.74 -15.14 0.33
CA PRO A 66 0.96 -13.70 0.51
C PRO A 66 1.70 -13.06 -0.66
N ASP A 67 2.49 -13.82 -1.42
CA ASP A 67 3.21 -13.32 -2.59
C ASP A 67 2.29 -12.92 -3.76
N ALA A 68 1.04 -13.40 -3.78
CA ALA A 68 0.02 -12.97 -4.74
C ALA A 68 -0.61 -11.61 -4.39
N GLY A 69 -0.27 -11.03 -3.25
CA GLY A 69 -0.79 -9.77 -2.76
C GLY A 69 -0.53 -8.60 -3.71
N LYS A 70 -1.44 -7.63 -3.69
CA LYS A 70 -1.35 -6.39 -4.48
C LYS A 70 -1.71 -5.21 -3.60
N VAL A 71 -1.11 -4.07 -3.85
CA VAL A 71 -1.40 -2.81 -3.14
C VAL A 71 -1.46 -1.67 -4.14
N GLN A 72 -2.50 -0.85 -4.04
CA GLN A 72 -2.63 0.39 -4.79
C GLN A 72 -3.11 1.49 -3.85
N VAL A 73 -2.40 2.61 -3.86
CA VAL A 73 -2.72 3.78 -3.03
C VAL A 73 -2.70 5.04 -3.88
N SER A 74 -3.66 5.93 -3.64
CA SER A 74 -3.75 7.27 -4.20
C SER A 74 -3.81 8.28 -3.07
N ILE A 75 -2.97 9.32 -3.12
CA ILE A 75 -2.80 10.32 -2.07
C ILE A 75 -3.09 11.69 -2.65
N ASN A 76 -4.01 12.44 -2.06
CA ASN A 76 -4.20 13.85 -2.34
C ASN A 76 -3.03 14.64 -1.74
N THR A 77 -2.12 15.15 -2.55
CA THR A 77 -0.91 15.84 -2.08
C THR A 77 -1.22 17.16 -1.35
N ALA A 78 -2.36 17.79 -1.66
CA ALA A 78 -2.80 19.00 -0.97
C ALA A 78 -3.22 18.76 0.50
N SER A 79 -3.46 17.50 0.87
CA SER A 79 -3.84 17.10 2.23
C SER A 79 -2.67 16.98 3.21
N VAL A 80 -1.47 17.40 2.81
CA VAL A 80 -0.29 17.43 3.67
C VAL A 80 -0.55 18.27 4.93
N ASP A 81 -0.20 17.72 6.07
CA ASP A 81 -0.38 18.32 7.40
C ASP A 81 0.83 18.00 8.28
N THR A 82 1.47 19.02 8.79
CA THR A 82 2.60 18.93 9.71
C THR A 82 2.32 19.65 11.04
N ASN A 83 1.05 19.96 11.29
CA ASN A 83 0.60 20.74 12.44
C ASN A 83 1.19 22.16 12.48
N HIS A 84 1.47 22.77 11.31
CA HIS A 84 1.97 24.13 11.18
C HIS A 84 1.56 24.75 9.85
N ALA A 85 0.58 25.64 9.87
CA ALA A 85 -0.12 26.15 8.68
C ALA A 85 0.82 26.78 7.62
N GLU A 86 1.80 27.61 8.03
CA GLU A 86 2.72 28.24 7.09
C GLU A 86 3.69 27.23 6.46
N ARG A 87 4.14 26.23 7.20
CA ARG A 87 4.93 25.14 6.65
C ARG A 87 4.12 24.30 5.68
N ASP A 88 2.89 23.97 5.99
CA ASP A 88 2.00 23.19 5.12
C ASP A 88 1.70 23.96 3.82
N LYS A 89 1.51 25.28 3.92
CA LYS A 89 1.39 26.15 2.74
C LYS A 89 2.64 26.09 1.86
N HIS A 90 3.83 26.15 2.46
CA HIS A 90 5.10 26.05 1.72
C HIS A 90 5.30 24.65 1.13
N LEU A 91 4.94 23.58 1.84
CA LEU A 91 5.02 22.22 1.31
C LEU A 91 4.11 22.00 0.10
N ARG A 92 2.99 22.74 0.00
CA ARG A 92 2.09 22.68 -1.17
C ARG A 92 2.60 23.46 -2.37
N SER A 93 3.57 24.35 -2.20
CA SER A 93 4.12 25.20 -3.27
C SER A 93 4.98 24.41 -4.27
N ASP A 94 5.42 25.09 -5.31
CA ASP A 94 6.30 24.56 -6.34
C ASP A 94 7.74 24.28 -5.86
N ASP A 95 8.13 24.80 -4.71
CA ASP A 95 9.38 24.44 -4.02
C ASP A 95 9.39 22.95 -3.58
N PHE A 96 8.22 22.35 -3.33
CA PHE A 96 8.09 21.01 -2.79
C PHE A 96 7.13 20.12 -3.57
N LEU A 97 5.88 20.00 -3.15
CA LEU A 97 4.93 19.05 -3.72
C LEU A 97 4.27 19.56 -4.99
N ASN A 98 4.29 20.87 -5.23
CA ASN A 98 3.68 21.52 -6.39
C ASN A 98 2.25 20.99 -6.67
N VAL A 99 1.41 21.06 -5.64
CA VAL A 99 0.09 20.39 -5.65
C VAL A 99 -0.85 20.90 -6.73
N SER A 100 -0.66 22.13 -7.22
CA SER A 100 -1.42 22.67 -8.34
C SER A 100 -1.15 21.94 -9.66
N LYS A 101 0.06 21.43 -9.85
CA LYS A 101 0.48 20.68 -11.03
C LYS A 101 0.41 19.17 -10.82
N PHE A 102 0.68 18.72 -9.61
CA PHE A 102 0.73 17.30 -9.23
C PHE A 102 -0.16 17.04 -8.01
N PRO A 103 -1.49 17.11 -8.18
CA PRO A 103 -2.43 17.01 -7.07
C PRO A 103 -2.47 15.61 -6.44
N THR A 104 -1.91 14.60 -7.12
CA THR A 104 -1.99 13.21 -6.68
C THR A 104 -0.60 12.58 -6.68
N ALA A 105 -0.26 11.89 -5.60
CA ALA A 105 0.81 10.91 -5.55
C ALA A 105 0.20 9.49 -5.52
N THR A 106 0.89 8.51 -6.13
CA THR A 106 0.38 7.14 -6.20
C THR A 106 1.46 6.12 -5.89
N PHE A 107 1.07 5.02 -5.29
CA PHE A 107 1.89 3.82 -5.20
C PHE A 107 1.13 2.63 -5.81
N VAL A 108 1.81 1.87 -6.66
CA VAL A 108 1.28 0.63 -7.26
C VAL A 108 2.33 -0.47 -7.09
N SER A 109 1.98 -1.53 -6.38
CA SER A 109 2.87 -2.67 -6.21
C SER A 109 3.11 -3.40 -7.52
N THR A 110 4.33 -3.91 -7.70
CA THR A 110 4.73 -4.76 -8.82
C THR A 110 5.03 -6.18 -8.38
N ALA A 111 5.40 -6.37 -7.11
CA ALA A 111 5.63 -7.68 -6.51
C ALA A 111 5.50 -7.59 -4.98
N VAL A 112 5.08 -8.69 -4.39
CA VAL A 112 5.14 -8.92 -2.94
C VAL A 112 6.01 -10.14 -2.72
N LYS A 113 6.92 -10.09 -1.76
CA LYS A 113 7.76 -11.19 -1.36
C LYS A 113 7.69 -11.37 0.15
N ALA A 114 6.97 -12.38 0.60
CA ALA A 114 6.91 -12.74 2.00
C ALA A 114 8.27 -13.24 2.50
N SER A 115 8.66 -12.81 3.70
CA SER A 115 9.96 -13.14 4.31
C SER A 115 9.81 -14.01 5.57
N GLY A 116 8.58 -14.51 5.85
CA GLY A 116 8.24 -15.20 7.09
C GLY A 116 8.06 -14.22 8.27
N ASN A 117 7.62 -14.73 9.43
CA ASN A 117 7.39 -13.94 10.65
C ASN A 117 6.49 -12.71 10.40
N ASP A 118 5.44 -12.87 9.60
CA ASP A 118 4.47 -11.82 9.27
C ASP A 118 5.08 -10.61 8.54
N THR A 119 6.23 -10.75 7.91
CA THR A 119 6.91 -9.68 7.17
C THR A 119 6.94 -9.94 5.67
N ALA A 120 6.97 -8.85 4.89
CA ALA A 120 7.11 -8.90 3.44
C ALA A 120 7.83 -7.66 2.89
N GLU A 121 8.48 -7.84 1.76
CA GLU A 121 8.93 -6.75 0.91
C GLU A 121 7.88 -6.50 -0.19
N ILE A 122 7.38 -5.28 -0.28
CA ILE A 122 6.44 -4.87 -1.33
C ILE A 122 7.19 -3.94 -2.28
N SER A 123 7.60 -4.48 -3.41
CA SER A 123 8.16 -3.69 -4.50
C SER A 123 7.06 -2.99 -5.27
N GLY A 124 7.28 -1.75 -5.68
CA GLY A 124 6.27 -1.01 -6.44
C GLY A 124 6.80 0.30 -7.01
N ASN A 125 5.96 0.95 -7.78
CA ASN A 125 6.23 2.24 -8.38
C ASN A 125 5.56 3.36 -7.57
N LEU A 126 6.36 4.25 -7.00
CA LEU A 126 5.90 5.49 -6.38
C LEU A 126 5.97 6.61 -7.41
N THR A 127 4.83 7.27 -7.62
CA THR A 127 4.77 8.52 -8.39
C THR A 127 4.56 9.68 -7.43
N LEU A 128 5.49 10.62 -7.39
CA LEU A 128 5.44 11.80 -6.55
C LEU A 128 5.99 12.99 -7.34
N ASN A 129 5.35 14.15 -7.26
CA ASN A 129 5.75 15.38 -7.97
C ASN A 129 6.01 15.13 -9.47
N GLY A 130 5.18 14.30 -10.11
CA GLY A 130 5.25 13.94 -11.52
C GLY A 130 6.36 12.99 -11.91
N VAL A 131 7.13 12.47 -10.97
CA VAL A 131 8.22 11.49 -11.20
C VAL A 131 7.83 10.14 -10.65
N THR A 132 8.05 9.08 -11.43
CA THR A 132 7.83 7.70 -11.02
C THR A 132 9.16 7.00 -10.77
N LYS A 133 9.31 6.40 -9.60
CA LYS A 133 10.50 5.61 -9.22
C LYS A 133 10.09 4.31 -8.56
N PRO A 134 10.87 3.23 -8.75
CA PRO A 134 10.71 2.02 -7.97
C PRO A 134 11.12 2.26 -6.52
N VAL A 135 10.31 1.76 -5.60
CA VAL A 135 10.59 1.75 -4.16
C VAL A 135 10.25 0.37 -3.58
N VAL A 136 10.83 0.05 -2.43
CA VAL A 136 10.50 -1.17 -1.68
C VAL A 136 9.97 -0.76 -0.32
N ILE A 137 8.77 -1.21 0.02
CA ILE A 137 8.16 -1.03 1.33
C ILE A 137 8.45 -2.28 2.16
N GLN A 138 9.05 -2.11 3.33
CA GLN A 138 9.17 -3.16 4.33
C GLN A 138 7.86 -3.21 5.11
N ALA A 139 7.11 -4.28 4.96
CA ALA A 139 5.79 -4.45 5.53
C ALA A 139 5.76 -5.52 6.61
N LYS A 140 4.86 -5.34 7.58
CA LYS A 140 4.58 -6.32 8.63
C LYS A 140 3.07 -6.41 8.86
N LEU A 141 2.53 -7.62 8.93
CA LEU A 141 1.18 -7.88 9.42
C LEU A 141 1.10 -7.52 10.90
N VAL A 142 0.18 -6.67 11.27
CA VAL A 142 -0.11 -6.30 12.67
C VAL A 142 -1.10 -7.27 13.28
N GLY A 143 -2.10 -7.68 12.50
CA GLY A 143 -3.12 -8.64 12.89
C GLY A 143 -4.25 -8.70 11.87
N GLN A 144 -5.09 -9.70 12.03
CA GLN A 144 -6.27 -9.90 11.19
C GLN A 144 -7.36 -10.63 11.99
N GLY A 145 -8.61 -10.46 11.61
CA GLY A 145 -9.73 -11.13 12.26
C GLY A 145 -11.07 -10.46 12.00
N ASP A 146 -12.12 -11.08 12.54
CA ASP A 146 -13.47 -10.53 12.50
C ASP A 146 -13.57 -9.28 13.36
N ASP A 147 -14.27 -8.26 12.86
CA ASP A 147 -14.56 -7.06 13.63
C ASP A 147 -15.95 -7.14 14.32
N PRO A 148 -16.20 -6.33 15.37
CA PRO A 148 -17.46 -6.35 16.10
C PRO A 148 -18.69 -5.96 15.27
N TRP A 149 -18.50 -5.45 14.06
CA TRP A 149 -19.58 -4.96 13.18
C TRP A 149 -19.89 -5.93 12.03
N GLY A 150 -19.30 -7.13 12.05
CA GLY A 150 -19.56 -8.19 11.08
C GLY A 150 -18.70 -8.12 9.82
N GLY A 151 -17.61 -7.36 9.86
CA GLY A 151 -16.58 -7.32 8.81
C GLY A 151 -15.36 -8.16 9.20
N TYR A 152 -14.44 -8.31 8.27
CA TYR A 152 -13.13 -8.91 8.50
C TYR A 152 -12.03 -7.88 8.20
N ARG A 153 -11.05 -7.76 9.07
CA ARG A 153 -9.97 -6.77 8.97
C ARG A 153 -8.61 -7.44 8.89
N ALA A 154 -7.72 -6.86 8.08
CA ALA A 154 -6.31 -7.18 8.07
C ALA A 154 -5.51 -5.88 8.18
N GLY A 155 -4.68 -5.77 9.21
CA GLY A 155 -3.89 -4.59 9.52
C GLY A 155 -2.41 -4.80 9.23
N PHE A 156 -1.80 -3.85 8.53
CA PHE A 156 -0.39 -3.86 8.18
C PHE A 156 0.28 -2.56 8.61
N SER A 157 1.56 -2.64 8.97
CA SER A 157 2.43 -1.47 9.01
C SER A 157 3.50 -1.62 7.94
N GLY A 158 3.89 -0.50 7.31
CA GLY A 158 4.91 -0.51 6.29
C GLY A 158 5.74 0.76 6.30
N SER A 159 6.99 0.67 5.88
CA SER A 159 7.88 1.83 5.76
C SER A 159 8.81 1.72 4.56
N THR A 160 9.16 2.86 4.00
CA THR A 160 10.18 2.99 2.98
C THR A 160 10.95 4.29 3.18
N THR A 161 12.16 4.37 2.64
CA THR A 161 12.98 5.57 2.68
C THR A 161 13.45 5.91 1.29
N PHE A 162 13.31 7.16 0.88
CA PHE A 162 13.77 7.67 -0.40
C PHE A 162 14.26 9.11 -0.28
N LYS A 163 14.97 9.59 -1.29
CA LYS A 163 15.47 10.97 -1.31
C LYS A 163 14.50 11.85 -2.09
N LEU A 164 14.13 12.99 -1.54
CA LEU A 164 13.24 13.96 -2.21
C LEU A 164 13.76 14.41 -3.57
N LYS A 165 15.06 14.55 -3.73
CA LYS A 165 15.70 14.92 -5.01
C LYS A 165 15.44 13.92 -6.13
N ASP A 166 15.19 12.65 -5.81
CA ASP A 166 14.88 11.62 -6.79
C ASP A 166 13.49 11.82 -7.42
N PHE A 167 12.65 12.66 -6.78
CA PHE A 167 11.32 13.07 -7.23
C PHE A 167 11.26 14.56 -7.63
N ASN A 168 12.37 15.12 -8.09
CA ASN A 168 12.49 16.53 -8.51
C ASN A 168 12.17 17.57 -7.41
N ILE A 169 12.13 17.17 -6.15
CA ILE A 169 12.01 18.08 -5.02
C ILE A 169 13.42 18.43 -4.58
N LYS A 170 13.91 19.57 -5.09
CA LYS A 170 15.32 19.97 -5.01
C LYS A 170 15.60 21.00 -3.92
N LYS A 171 14.57 21.43 -3.17
CA LYS A 171 14.76 22.37 -2.09
C LYS A 171 15.75 21.82 -1.08
N ASP A 172 16.77 22.59 -0.77
CA ASP A 172 17.75 22.21 0.22
C ASP A 172 17.12 22.23 1.63
N LEU A 173 17.13 21.10 2.27
CA LEU A 173 16.65 20.94 3.65
C LEU A 173 17.83 20.82 4.65
N GLY A 174 19.04 21.17 4.20
CA GLY A 174 20.26 21.07 4.96
C GLY A 174 20.88 19.66 4.94
N PRO A 175 21.96 19.48 5.67
CA PRO A 175 22.65 18.19 5.74
C PRO A 175 21.75 17.10 6.26
N ALA A 176 21.77 15.95 5.58
CA ALA A 176 21.00 14.76 5.93
C ALA A 176 21.73 13.94 7.01
#